data_41f92da73eaf0a7eb8ec4ad9fddac7f7
#
_entry.id   41f92da73eaf0a7eb8ec4ad9fddac7f7
#
_cell.length_a   1.000
_cell.length_b   1.000
_cell.length_c   1.000
_cell.angle_alpha   90.00
_cell.angle_beta   90.00
_cell.angle_gamma   90.00
#
_symmetry.space_group_name_H-M   'P 1'
#
loop_
_entity.id
_entity.type
_entity.pdbx_description
1 polymer ?
#
loop_
_entity_poly.entity_id
_entity_poly.type
_entity_poly.pdbx_seq_one_letter_code
_entity_poly.pdbx_strand_id
1 'polypeptide(L)'
;SFSSRHFIRGYPGTTDASPPYPYNSPTQCSYPVCGYPMPSHYDVIIIGAGAAGLMCAATAGYRGRSVLVLDHANKPGKKILMSGGGRCNFTNLNSTPANFLSDNPHYCISALKRYTPQDFLELVDRHGIEHEEKAPGQLFCKDSAKDILNMLLTECEWAGAEVRMKTTVDRITEIDSGYRLSVGSGDLTCESLVIATGGLSIPTMGATAFGYRVAEQFGLDILPTRAGLVPFTLQPELKDQLAPLSGVSCPVDVQCHDQHFREPMLVTHRGLSGPAMLQISSFWEPGDSLAIDLLPACRIKDDLLNLRKTRPQSTIANYLTQHLPKRFAQAFNELQGWTGPLQGYKNSDIEQVADVLGHWSIKPAGTEGYRTAEVTLGGVDTRQLSSKTMAVLEKPNLYFIGEVVDVTGHLGGHNFQWAWASGVAAGNSA
;
A
#
# COMPACT_ATOMS: atom_id res chain seq x y z
N SER A 1 17.14 48.66 -23.33
CA SER A 1 17.00 49.44 -22.10
C SER A 1 16.14 48.68 -21.08
N PHE A 2 16.71 48.58 -19.92
CA PHE A 2 16.22 48.03 -18.64
C PHE A 2 16.40 46.55 -18.40
N SER A 3 17.52 46.31 -17.74
CA SER A 3 17.96 45.20 -16.94
C SER A 3 17.15 45.08 -15.64
N SER A 4 16.71 43.90 -15.27
CA SER A 4 16.26 43.56 -13.92
C SER A 4 17.05 42.36 -13.41
N ARG A 5 18.05 42.64 -12.58
CA ARG A 5 18.83 41.66 -11.84
C ARG A 5 17.98 41.16 -10.67
N HIS A 6 17.76 39.84 -10.58
CA HIS A 6 17.29 39.18 -9.37
C HIS A 6 18.49 38.67 -8.56
N PHE A 7 18.54 39.13 -7.32
CA PHE A 7 19.53 38.74 -6.31
C PHE A 7 19.33 37.28 -5.89
N ILE A 8 20.31 36.46 -6.18
CA ILE A 8 20.47 35.15 -5.57
C ILE A 8 21.31 35.35 -4.30
N ARG A 9 20.74 35.15 -3.13
CA ARG A 9 21.50 35.02 -1.87
C ARG A 9 22.27 33.71 -1.89
N GLY A 10 23.59 33.80 -2.03
CA GLY A 10 24.51 32.68 -1.90
C GLY A 10 24.59 32.20 -0.46
N TYR A 11 24.51 30.90 -0.26
CA TYR A 11 24.98 30.23 0.95
C TYR A 11 26.51 30.13 0.90
N PRO A 12 27.22 30.30 2.03
CA PRO A 12 28.66 30.19 2.06
C PRO A 12 29.09 28.75 1.79
N GLY A 13 30.01 28.59 0.87
CA GLY A 13 30.61 27.32 0.50
C GLY A 13 31.31 26.67 1.70
N THR A 14 31.03 25.41 1.94
CA THR A 14 31.84 24.51 2.75
C THR A 14 32.67 23.63 1.82
N THR A 15 33.94 23.71 2.04
CA THR A 15 35.01 22.95 1.38
C THR A 15 34.80 21.44 1.50
N ASP A 16 35.08 20.80 0.38
CA ASP A 16 35.29 19.37 0.17
C ASP A 16 36.06 18.70 1.30
N ALA A 17 35.41 17.76 2.02
CA ALA A 17 36.07 16.72 2.79
C ALA A 17 35.10 15.57 3.00
N SER A 18 35.08 14.63 2.07
CA SER A 18 34.48 13.32 2.26
C SER A 18 35.28 12.56 3.34
N PRO A 19 34.66 12.06 4.43
CA PRO A 19 35.34 11.15 5.33
C PRO A 19 35.39 9.75 4.72
N PRO A 20 36.50 9.01 4.88
CA PRO A 20 36.61 7.64 4.42
C PRO A 20 35.81 6.71 5.32
N TYR A 21 34.87 5.98 4.76
CA TYR A 21 34.14 4.92 5.49
C TYR A 21 34.95 3.62 5.48
N PRO A 22 35.28 3.03 6.65
CA PRO A 22 35.69 1.65 6.71
C PRO A 22 34.44 0.77 6.79
N TYR A 23 34.26 -0.10 5.81
CA TYR A 23 33.41 -1.27 5.91
C TYR A 23 33.94 -2.17 7.03
N ASN A 24 33.24 -2.20 8.16
CA ASN A 24 33.43 -3.22 9.18
C ASN A 24 32.12 -3.95 9.44
N SER A 25 32.19 -5.26 9.37
CA SER A 25 31.17 -6.25 9.69
C SER A 25 30.46 -5.93 11.02
N PRO A 26 29.19 -6.38 11.22
CA PRO A 26 28.45 -6.12 12.44
C PRO A 26 29.07 -6.92 13.59
N THR A 27 29.99 -6.33 14.30
CA THR A 27 30.36 -6.75 15.66
C THR A 27 29.20 -6.36 16.58
N GLN A 28 28.77 -7.34 17.37
CA GLN A 28 27.84 -7.14 18.47
C GLN A 28 28.29 -5.95 19.32
N CYS A 29 27.59 -4.81 19.20
CA CYS A 29 27.72 -3.74 20.16
C CYS A 29 27.04 -4.18 21.46
N SER A 30 27.84 -4.72 22.38
CA SER A 30 27.53 -4.75 23.80
C SER A 30 27.77 -3.35 24.34
N TYR A 31 26.71 -2.54 24.43
CA TYR A 31 26.77 -1.29 25.18
C TYR A 31 27.00 -1.60 26.65
N PRO A 32 27.96 -0.93 27.33
CA PRO A 32 28.06 -1.00 28.77
C PRO A 32 26.78 -0.39 29.35
N VAL A 33 26.11 -1.13 30.22
CA VAL A 33 24.99 -0.67 31.02
C VAL A 33 25.53 0.44 31.96
N CYS A 34 25.60 1.66 31.45
CA CYS A 34 25.83 2.82 32.28
C CYS A 34 24.48 3.13 32.94
N GLY A 35 24.39 2.98 34.26
CA GLY A 35 23.17 3.04 35.05
C GLY A 35 22.51 4.42 35.19
N TYR A 36 22.32 5.09 34.06
CA TYR A 36 21.41 6.25 34.04
C TYR A 36 19.98 5.74 33.87
N PRO A 37 19.04 6.20 34.71
CA PRO A 37 17.63 5.87 34.51
C PRO A 37 17.23 6.34 33.11
N MET A 38 16.60 5.44 32.34
CA MET A 38 16.05 5.80 31.03
C MET A 38 15.11 6.99 31.18
N PRO A 39 15.11 7.95 30.26
CA PRO A 39 14.16 9.04 30.29
C PRO A 39 12.73 8.53 30.41
N SER A 40 11.96 9.10 31.31
CA SER A 40 10.54 8.78 31.47
C SER A 40 9.64 9.76 30.71
N HIS A 41 10.22 10.84 30.20
CA HIS A 41 9.53 11.90 29.45
C HIS A 41 10.19 12.14 28.10
N TYR A 42 9.34 12.27 27.07
CA TYR A 42 9.71 12.63 25.70
C TYR A 42 8.79 13.73 25.20
N ASP A 43 9.27 14.55 24.27
CA ASP A 43 8.39 15.52 23.60
C ASP A 43 7.35 14.78 22.74
N VAL A 44 7.77 13.73 22.04
CA VAL A 44 6.91 12.94 21.15
C VAL A 44 7.09 11.46 21.42
N ILE A 45 5.97 10.75 21.67
CA ILE A 45 5.95 9.29 21.64
C ILE A 45 5.11 8.84 20.42
N ILE A 46 5.66 7.93 19.65
CA ILE A 46 5.03 7.33 18.46
C ILE A 46 4.78 5.86 18.71
N ILE A 47 3.56 5.39 18.52
CA ILE A 47 3.20 3.97 18.65
C ILE A 47 3.10 3.36 17.24
N GLY A 48 4.06 2.50 16.91
CA GLY A 48 4.21 1.81 15.64
C GLY A 48 5.52 2.16 14.92
N ALA A 49 6.42 1.18 14.81
CA ALA A 49 7.70 1.27 14.09
C ALA A 49 7.58 0.79 12.64
N GLY A 50 6.48 1.15 11.98
CA GLY A 50 6.26 0.96 10.55
C GLY A 50 6.69 2.17 9.71
N ALA A 51 6.30 2.18 8.46
CA ALA A 51 6.66 3.21 7.49
C ALA A 51 6.32 4.62 7.97
N ALA A 52 5.07 4.86 8.34
CA ALA A 52 4.61 6.17 8.78
C ALA A 52 5.27 6.60 10.10
N GLY A 53 5.37 5.69 11.07
CA GLY A 53 5.96 5.98 12.38
C GLY A 53 7.44 6.33 12.31
N LEU A 54 8.24 5.58 11.55
CA LEU A 54 9.66 5.86 11.38
C LEU A 54 9.90 7.18 10.63
N MET A 55 9.13 7.47 9.60
CA MET A 55 9.21 8.75 8.89
C MET A 55 8.83 9.94 9.81
N CYS A 56 7.78 9.77 10.62
CA CYS A 56 7.38 10.76 11.61
C CYS A 56 8.48 11.00 12.64
N ALA A 57 9.10 9.93 13.15
CA ALA A 57 10.16 9.99 14.15
C ALA A 57 11.39 10.76 13.65
N ALA A 58 11.88 10.44 12.45
CA ALA A 58 12.99 11.17 11.86
C ALA A 58 12.64 12.64 11.66
N THR A 59 11.46 12.94 11.13
CA THR A 59 11.01 14.32 10.90
C THR A 59 10.92 15.13 12.18
N ALA A 60 10.30 14.60 13.24
CA ALA A 60 10.20 15.28 14.52
C ALA A 60 11.57 15.45 15.20
N GLY A 61 12.43 14.42 15.13
CA GLY A 61 13.77 14.46 15.70
C GLY A 61 14.66 15.53 15.04
N TYR A 62 14.60 15.71 13.73
CA TYR A 62 15.32 16.78 13.03
C TYR A 62 14.87 18.20 13.43
N ARG A 63 13.69 18.33 14.02
CA ARG A 63 13.23 19.60 14.63
C ARG A 63 13.77 19.82 16.04
N GLY A 64 14.60 18.90 16.55
CA GLY A 64 15.15 18.96 17.90
C GLY A 64 14.21 18.43 18.98
N ARG A 65 13.13 17.72 18.61
CA ARG A 65 12.24 17.06 19.57
C ARG A 65 12.89 15.79 20.10
N SER A 66 12.72 15.50 21.38
CA SER A 66 13.03 14.19 21.93
C SER A 66 11.94 13.19 21.54
N VAL A 67 12.31 12.14 20.80
CA VAL A 67 11.35 11.22 20.18
C VAL A 67 11.59 9.80 20.63
N LEU A 68 10.52 9.09 21.00
CA LEU A 68 10.51 7.66 21.28
C LEU A 68 9.48 6.96 20.41
N VAL A 69 9.93 5.96 19.65
CA VAL A 69 9.05 5.03 18.93
C VAL A 69 8.90 3.74 19.73
N LEU A 70 7.67 3.32 19.97
CA LEU A 70 7.33 2.07 20.64
C LEU A 70 6.66 1.09 19.67
N ASP A 71 7.08 -0.17 19.70
CA ASP A 71 6.38 -1.22 18.98
C ASP A 71 6.43 -2.54 19.76
N HIS A 72 5.31 -3.25 19.79
CA HIS A 72 5.20 -4.56 20.44
C HIS A 72 5.90 -5.68 19.65
N ALA A 73 6.13 -5.47 18.36
CA ALA A 73 6.78 -6.44 17.48
C ALA A 73 8.27 -6.64 17.85
N ASN A 74 8.83 -7.73 17.38
CA ASN A 74 10.25 -8.05 17.59
C ASN A 74 11.20 -7.36 16.61
N LYS A 75 10.68 -6.81 15.49
CA LYS A 75 11.45 -6.12 14.45
C LYS A 75 10.62 -4.98 13.86
N PRO A 76 11.25 -3.82 13.55
CA PRO A 76 10.58 -2.72 12.87
C PRO A 76 10.31 -3.05 11.40
N GLY A 77 9.41 -2.30 10.78
CA GLY A 77 9.21 -2.27 9.33
C GLY A 77 8.81 -3.58 8.67
N LYS A 78 8.12 -4.48 9.37
CA LYS A 78 7.77 -5.82 8.82
C LYS A 78 7.03 -5.74 7.49
N LYS A 79 6.07 -4.81 7.34
CA LYS A 79 5.34 -4.62 6.07
C LYS A 79 6.25 -4.09 4.96
N ILE A 80 7.23 -3.23 5.28
CA ILE A 80 8.24 -2.77 4.32
C ILE A 80 9.00 -3.97 3.77
N LEU A 81 9.51 -4.82 4.66
CA LEU A 81 10.33 -5.98 4.30
C LEU A 81 9.61 -7.00 3.41
N MET A 82 8.29 -7.17 3.57
CA MET A 82 7.50 -8.10 2.77
C MET A 82 6.97 -7.52 1.47
N SER A 83 6.88 -6.20 1.38
CA SER A 83 6.25 -5.54 0.24
C SER A 83 7.04 -5.73 -1.05
N GLY A 84 6.33 -5.69 -2.17
CA GLY A 84 6.93 -5.79 -3.49
C GLY A 84 7.76 -7.07 -3.72
N GLY A 85 7.39 -8.17 -3.08
CA GLY A 85 8.14 -9.43 -3.16
C GLY A 85 9.53 -9.35 -2.52
N GLY A 86 9.67 -8.56 -1.45
CA GLY A 86 10.94 -8.34 -0.73
C GLY A 86 11.81 -7.24 -1.32
N ARG A 87 11.31 -6.48 -2.30
CA ARG A 87 12.02 -5.35 -2.93
C ARG A 87 11.40 -3.99 -2.64
N CYS A 88 10.34 -3.92 -1.88
CA CYS A 88 9.59 -2.72 -1.52
C CYS A 88 9.23 -1.83 -2.72
N ASN A 89 7.97 -1.82 -3.11
CA ASN A 89 7.43 -0.80 -4.00
C ASN A 89 7.26 0.49 -3.18
N PHE A 90 8.33 1.26 -3.03
CA PHE A 90 8.41 2.31 -2.01
C PHE A 90 7.66 3.60 -2.36
N THR A 91 7.35 3.84 -3.62
CA THR A 91 6.49 4.95 -4.07
C THR A 91 6.00 4.76 -5.49
N ASN A 92 5.14 5.69 -5.93
CA ASN A 92 4.68 5.79 -7.30
C ASN A 92 4.79 7.25 -7.76
N LEU A 93 5.58 7.50 -8.79
CA LEU A 93 5.81 8.84 -9.34
C LEU A 93 4.53 9.49 -9.89
N ASN A 94 3.54 8.66 -10.26
CA ASN A 94 2.25 9.10 -10.77
C ASN A 94 1.17 9.21 -9.68
N SER A 95 1.56 9.19 -8.39
CA SER A 95 0.63 9.32 -7.27
C SER A 95 -0.08 10.66 -7.30
N THR A 96 -1.39 10.61 -7.34
CA THR A 96 -2.30 11.76 -7.25
C THR A 96 -3.38 11.48 -6.21
N PRO A 97 -4.11 12.47 -5.70
CA PRO A 97 -5.22 12.24 -4.79
C PRO A 97 -6.30 11.27 -5.32
N ALA A 98 -6.45 11.17 -6.65
CA ALA A 98 -7.40 10.24 -7.29
C ALA A 98 -7.02 8.75 -7.11
N ASN A 99 -5.79 8.46 -6.70
CA ASN A 99 -5.35 7.10 -6.40
C ASN A 99 -5.68 6.65 -4.97
N PHE A 100 -6.44 7.44 -4.20
CA PHE A 100 -6.76 7.15 -2.81
C PHE A 100 -8.26 7.13 -2.56
N LEU A 101 -8.71 6.09 -1.85
CA LEU A 101 -10.08 5.93 -1.37
C LEU A 101 -10.18 6.49 0.04
N SER A 102 -11.24 7.25 0.31
CA SER A 102 -11.59 7.78 1.63
C SER A 102 -13.02 8.31 1.57
N ASP A 103 -13.76 8.22 2.66
CA ASP A 103 -15.04 8.93 2.82
C ASP A 103 -14.87 10.45 2.79
N ASN A 104 -13.64 10.94 2.98
CA ASN A 104 -13.25 12.31 2.83
C ASN A 104 -12.10 12.45 1.79
N PRO A 105 -12.41 12.41 0.49
CA PRO A 105 -11.41 12.30 -0.57
C PRO A 105 -10.44 13.48 -0.65
N HIS A 106 -10.77 14.61 -0.03
CA HIS A 106 -9.90 15.79 -0.01
C HIS A 106 -8.87 15.80 1.11
N TYR A 107 -9.02 14.91 2.10
CA TYR A 107 -8.16 14.89 3.27
C TYR A 107 -6.68 14.68 2.96
N CYS A 108 -6.36 13.75 2.07
CA CYS A 108 -4.98 13.39 1.73
C CYS A 108 -4.24 14.46 0.90
N ILE A 109 -4.95 15.39 0.27
CA ILE A 109 -4.39 16.34 -0.71
C ILE A 109 -3.25 17.16 -0.12
N SER A 110 -3.45 17.74 1.07
CA SER A 110 -2.46 18.63 1.68
C SER A 110 -1.15 17.92 2.00
N ALA A 111 -1.22 16.74 2.60
CA ALA A 111 -0.02 15.97 2.96
C ALA A 111 0.73 15.49 1.70
N LEU A 112 0.02 14.94 0.71
CA LEU A 112 0.61 14.45 -0.54
C LEU A 112 1.27 15.56 -1.37
N LYS A 113 0.74 16.79 -1.32
CA LYS A 113 1.36 17.95 -2.00
C LYS A 113 2.61 18.47 -1.31
N ARG A 114 2.71 18.33 0.02
CA ARG A 114 3.85 18.83 0.80
C ARG A 114 4.99 17.84 0.93
N TYR A 115 4.71 16.57 0.72
CA TYR A 115 5.72 15.52 0.62
C TYR A 115 5.37 14.59 -0.53
N THR A 116 6.04 14.83 -1.64
CA THR A 116 5.75 14.20 -2.93
C THR A 116 6.53 12.90 -3.11
N PRO A 117 6.17 12.05 -4.09
CA PRO A 117 7.01 10.91 -4.47
C PRO A 117 8.44 11.29 -4.81
N GLN A 118 8.65 12.48 -5.40
CA GLN A 118 9.98 12.99 -5.73
C GLN A 118 10.80 13.29 -4.46
N ASP A 119 10.18 13.86 -3.42
CA ASP A 119 10.87 14.12 -2.15
C ASP A 119 11.36 12.81 -1.50
N PHE A 120 10.55 11.75 -1.56
CA PHE A 120 10.99 10.44 -1.06
C PHE A 120 12.09 9.82 -1.92
N LEU A 121 11.98 9.94 -3.25
CA LEU A 121 13.02 9.47 -4.17
C LEU A 121 14.36 10.18 -3.91
N GLU A 122 14.35 11.48 -3.67
CA GLU A 122 15.57 12.24 -3.30
C GLU A 122 16.19 11.74 -1.99
N LEU A 123 15.37 11.30 -1.03
CA LEU A 123 15.86 10.65 0.19
C LEU A 123 16.53 9.31 -0.12
N VAL A 124 15.91 8.49 -0.96
CA VAL A 124 16.45 7.19 -1.41
C VAL A 124 17.78 7.39 -2.13
N ASP A 125 17.85 8.36 -3.02
CA ASP A 125 19.06 8.69 -3.80
C ASP A 125 20.21 9.21 -2.91
N ARG A 126 19.90 10.03 -1.88
CA ARG A 126 20.88 10.49 -0.90
C ARG A 126 21.55 9.35 -0.13
N HIS A 127 20.81 8.26 0.09
CA HIS A 127 21.36 7.05 0.72
C HIS A 127 22.02 6.09 -0.27
N GLY A 128 22.11 6.46 -1.55
CA GLY A 128 22.74 5.64 -2.58
C GLY A 128 22.04 4.32 -2.85
N ILE A 129 20.73 4.25 -2.60
CA ILE A 129 19.93 3.03 -2.80
C ILE A 129 19.59 2.88 -4.26
N GLU A 130 20.07 1.82 -4.88
CA GLU A 130 19.71 1.49 -6.26
C GLU A 130 18.25 1.07 -6.38
N HIS A 131 17.56 1.62 -7.36
CA HIS A 131 16.13 1.34 -7.60
C HIS A 131 15.85 1.16 -9.09
N GLU A 132 14.67 0.60 -9.39
CA GLU A 132 14.18 0.39 -10.76
C GLU A 132 12.70 0.69 -10.85
N GLU A 133 12.25 1.15 -12.01
CA GLU A 133 10.85 1.28 -12.36
C GLU A 133 10.38 0.00 -13.07
N LYS A 134 9.47 -0.77 -12.45
CA LYS A 134 8.96 -2.04 -13.02
C LYS A 134 7.69 -1.89 -13.82
N ALA A 135 6.87 -0.91 -13.46
CA ALA A 135 5.67 -0.51 -14.17
C ALA A 135 5.56 1.01 -14.09
N PRO A 136 4.80 1.68 -14.96
CA PRO A 136 4.76 3.13 -15.01
C PRO A 136 4.58 3.77 -13.64
N GLY A 137 5.59 4.52 -13.20
CA GLY A 137 5.63 5.22 -11.92
C GLY A 137 6.00 4.37 -10.70
N GLN A 138 5.96 3.04 -10.76
CA GLN A 138 6.19 2.15 -9.63
C GLN A 138 7.69 1.93 -9.38
N LEU A 139 8.22 2.46 -8.30
CA LEU A 139 9.63 2.36 -7.94
C LEU A 139 9.88 1.26 -6.90
N PHE A 140 10.84 0.41 -7.18
CA PHE A 140 11.27 -0.70 -6.35
C PHE A 140 12.75 -0.61 -6.02
N CYS A 141 13.17 -1.04 -4.83
CA CYS A 141 14.58 -1.31 -4.60
C CYS A 141 15.06 -2.38 -5.58
N LYS A 142 16.25 -2.19 -6.12
CA LYS A 142 16.85 -3.16 -7.04
C LYS A 142 17.21 -4.45 -6.31
N ASP A 143 17.77 -4.35 -5.12
CA ASP A 143 18.26 -5.50 -4.35
C ASP A 143 17.30 -5.95 -3.25
N SER A 144 16.98 -5.11 -2.28
CA SER A 144 16.24 -5.53 -1.10
C SER A 144 15.39 -4.42 -0.46
N ALA A 145 14.23 -4.78 0.04
CA ALA A 145 13.40 -3.92 0.89
C ALA A 145 14.11 -3.51 2.20
N LYS A 146 15.16 -4.23 2.60
CA LYS A 146 15.99 -3.86 3.76
C LYS A 146 16.65 -2.49 3.58
N ASP A 147 16.93 -2.09 2.36
CA ASP A 147 17.59 -0.82 2.09
C ASP A 147 16.71 0.36 2.52
N ILE A 148 15.42 0.32 2.24
CA ILE A 148 14.45 1.33 2.70
C ILE A 148 14.34 1.31 4.23
N LEU A 149 14.24 0.14 4.86
CA LEU A 149 14.15 0.04 6.30
C LEU A 149 15.42 0.57 6.99
N ASN A 150 16.59 0.18 6.52
CA ASN A 150 17.87 0.65 7.05
C ASN A 150 18.02 2.17 6.88
N MET A 151 17.63 2.71 5.73
CA MET A 151 17.59 4.15 5.50
C MET A 151 16.75 4.86 6.55
N LEU A 152 15.51 4.41 6.79
CA LEU A 152 14.63 5.02 7.79
C LEU A 152 15.18 4.94 9.22
N LEU A 153 15.78 3.80 9.58
CA LEU A 153 16.42 3.63 10.89
C LEU A 153 17.64 4.52 11.04
N THR A 154 18.44 4.68 9.99
CA THR A 154 19.58 5.61 9.96
C THR A 154 19.13 7.05 10.11
N GLU A 155 18.06 7.45 9.41
CA GLU A 155 17.46 8.80 9.56
C GLU A 155 16.94 9.03 10.98
N CYS A 156 16.32 8.03 11.61
CA CYS A 156 15.92 8.11 13.03
C CYS A 156 17.12 8.27 13.96
N GLU A 157 18.20 7.50 13.74
CA GLU A 157 19.43 7.59 14.53
C GLU A 157 20.07 8.99 14.40
N TRP A 158 20.22 9.49 13.18
CA TRP A 158 20.78 10.84 12.93
C TRP A 158 19.92 11.94 13.52
N ALA A 159 18.61 11.77 13.52
CA ALA A 159 17.66 12.70 14.14
C ALA A 159 17.59 12.58 15.68
N GLY A 160 18.29 11.62 16.29
CA GLY A 160 18.28 11.37 17.73
C GLY A 160 16.99 10.71 18.25
N ALA A 161 16.20 10.09 17.38
CA ALA A 161 15.00 9.35 17.78
C ALA A 161 15.34 7.95 18.28
N GLU A 162 14.80 7.58 19.44
CA GLU A 162 14.93 6.24 20.01
C GLU A 162 13.85 5.30 19.43
N VAL A 163 14.20 4.09 19.03
CA VAL A 163 13.25 3.05 18.59
C VAL A 163 13.32 1.86 19.54
N ARG A 164 12.23 1.62 20.27
CA ARG A 164 12.14 0.58 21.30
C ARG A 164 11.13 -0.48 20.89
N MET A 165 11.66 -1.63 20.48
CA MET A 165 10.88 -2.81 20.09
C MET A 165 10.50 -3.68 21.29
N LYS A 166 9.58 -4.64 21.08
CA LYS A 166 9.07 -5.57 22.12
C LYS A 166 8.49 -4.85 23.32
N THR A 167 7.88 -3.67 23.08
CA THR A 167 7.28 -2.85 24.11
C THR A 167 5.80 -2.68 23.82
N THR A 168 4.99 -3.31 24.65
CA THR A 168 3.54 -3.19 24.61
C THR A 168 3.10 -2.00 25.44
N VAL A 169 2.19 -1.20 24.90
CA VAL A 169 1.51 -0.13 25.62
C VAL A 169 0.20 -0.71 26.19
N ASP A 170 0.12 -0.77 27.51
CA ASP A 170 -1.03 -1.36 28.21
C ASP A 170 -2.17 -0.36 28.40
N ARG A 171 -1.82 0.91 28.67
CA ARG A 171 -2.78 1.97 28.93
C ARG A 171 -2.23 3.32 28.43
N ILE A 172 -3.13 4.14 27.92
CA ILE A 172 -2.89 5.55 27.61
C ILE A 172 -3.85 6.40 28.42
N THR A 173 -3.33 7.43 29.08
CA THR A 173 -4.13 8.37 29.88
C THR A 173 -3.75 9.79 29.49
N GLU A 174 -4.73 10.64 29.24
CA GLU A 174 -4.53 12.07 29.07
C GLU A 174 -4.15 12.70 30.42
N ILE A 175 -3.18 13.58 30.42
CA ILE A 175 -2.73 14.37 31.60
C ILE A 175 -2.66 15.85 31.21
N ASP A 176 -2.50 16.74 32.16
CA ASP A 176 -2.52 18.20 31.93
C ASP A 176 -1.52 18.67 30.86
N SER A 177 -0.37 17.99 30.75
CA SER A 177 0.72 18.35 29.82
C SER A 177 0.88 17.41 28.64
N GLY A 178 -0.10 16.55 28.33
CA GLY A 178 -0.03 15.59 27.22
C GLY A 178 -0.56 14.21 27.59
N TYR A 179 0.28 13.17 27.47
CA TYR A 179 -0.16 11.78 27.66
C TYR A 179 0.80 11.00 28.54
N ARG A 180 0.23 10.07 29.31
CA ARG A 180 0.94 9.03 30.06
C ARG A 180 0.65 7.68 29.45
N LEU A 181 1.70 6.91 29.19
CA LEU A 181 1.65 5.56 28.66
C LEU A 181 2.20 4.60 29.71
N SER A 182 1.41 3.61 30.12
CA SER A 182 1.89 2.51 30.96
C SER A 182 2.44 1.40 30.07
N VAL A 183 3.68 1.05 30.28
CA VAL A 183 4.38 -0.07 29.62
C VAL A 183 4.96 -1.00 30.67
N GLY A 184 5.32 -2.23 30.28
CA GLY A 184 5.82 -3.23 31.26
C GLY A 184 7.02 -2.79 32.10
N SER A 185 7.80 -1.79 31.68
CA SER A 185 8.95 -1.24 32.39
C SER A 185 8.61 0.00 33.27
N GLY A 186 7.37 0.44 33.31
CA GLY A 186 6.92 1.62 34.05
C GLY A 186 6.15 2.61 33.20
N ASP A 187 5.93 3.81 33.72
CA ASP A 187 5.20 4.87 33.02
C ASP A 187 6.12 5.77 32.20
N LEU A 188 5.69 6.08 31.01
CA LEU A 188 6.28 7.07 30.10
C LEU A 188 5.32 8.24 29.94
N THR A 189 5.83 9.45 29.74
CA THR A 189 5.01 10.64 29.45
C THR A 189 5.49 11.33 28.18
N CYS A 190 4.56 12.00 27.50
CA CYS A 190 4.91 12.83 26.34
C CYS A 190 3.98 14.04 26.23
N GLU A 191 4.45 15.08 25.52
CA GLU A 191 3.61 16.20 25.14
C GLU A 191 2.69 15.80 23.98
N SER A 192 3.25 15.19 22.95
CA SER A 192 2.54 14.74 21.74
C SER A 192 2.55 13.23 21.62
N LEU A 193 1.39 12.64 21.28
CA LEU A 193 1.21 11.22 21.04
C LEU A 193 0.80 10.97 19.59
N VAL A 194 1.55 10.12 18.90
CA VAL A 194 1.30 9.75 17.51
C VAL A 194 0.95 8.27 17.39
N ILE A 195 -0.20 7.97 16.80
CA ILE A 195 -0.67 6.62 16.54
C ILE A 195 -0.37 6.25 15.08
N ALA A 196 0.56 5.33 14.88
CA ALA A 196 1.06 4.88 13.59
C ALA A 196 1.00 3.34 13.47
N THR A 197 -0.05 2.76 14.01
CA THR A 197 -0.19 1.29 14.22
C THR A 197 -0.53 0.51 12.97
N GLY A 198 -0.83 1.18 11.85
CA GLY A 198 -1.29 0.52 10.62
C GLY A 198 -2.72 -0.02 10.75
N GLY A 199 -3.11 -0.88 9.81
CA GLY A 199 -4.42 -1.51 9.75
C GLY A 199 -4.42 -2.95 10.27
N LEU A 200 -5.41 -3.74 9.81
CA LEU A 200 -5.66 -5.12 10.26
C LEU A 200 -5.09 -6.19 9.30
N SER A 201 -4.59 -5.78 8.14
CA SER A 201 -4.11 -6.71 7.11
C SER A 201 -2.87 -7.48 7.58
N ILE A 202 -2.82 -8.76 7.21
CA ILE A 202 -1.76 -9.72 7.56
C ILE A 202 -1.53 -9.80 9.08
N PRO A 203 -2.48 -10.35 9.86
CA PRO A 203 -2.39 -10.40 11.33
C PRO A 203 -1.14 -11.11 11.85
N THR A 204 -0.61 -12.08 11.10
CA THR A 204 0.62 -12.81 11.43
C THR A 204 1.86 -11.93 11.52
N MET A 205 1.79 -10.71 10.98
CA MET A 205 2.87 -9.72 11.07
C MET A 205 2.75 -8.78 12.27
N GLY A 206 1.74 -8.96 13.10
CA GLY A 206 1.50 -8.17 14.31
C GLY A 206 0.48 -7.06 14.14
N ALA A 207 -0.34 -7.09 13.09
CA ALA A 207 -1.48 -6.17 12.96
C ALA A 207 -2.48 -6.40 14.08
N THR A 208 -2.92 -5.32 14.73
CA THR A 208 -3.89 -5.35 15.82
C THR A 208 -4.86 -4.18 15.69
N ALA A 209 -6.02 -4.28 16.36
CA ALA A 209 -6.98 -3.18 16.45
C ALA A 209 -6.60 -2.11 17.51
N PHE A 210 -5.37 -2.11 18.00
CA PHE A 210 -4.95 -1.20 19.09
C PHE A 210 -5.19 0.27 18.73
N GLY A 211 -4.77 0.71 17.55
CA GLY A 211 -4.94 2.10 17.12
C GLY A 211 -6.40 2.53 17.03
N TYR A 212 -7.28 1.64 16.57
CA TYR A 212 -8.72 1.91 16.54
C TYR A 212 -9.31 2.02 17.94
N ARG A 213 -8.92 1.15 18.88
CA ARG A 213 -9.37 1.27 20.29
C ARG A 213 -8.88 2.56 20.94
N VAL A 214 -7.66 3.01 20.62
CA VAL A 214 -7.16 4.32 21.09
C VAL A 214 -8.01 5.44 20.51
N ALA A 215 -8.34 5.40 19.24
CA ALA A 215 -9.22 6.41 18.61
C ALA A 215 -10.60 6.46 19.30
N GLU A 216 -11.26 5.31 19.50
CA GLU A 216 -12.53 5.20 20.22
C GLU A 216 -12.42 5.71 21.67
N GLN A 217 -11.34 5.39 22.37
CA GLN A 217 -11.07 5.88 23.72
C GLN A 217 -11.07 7.41 23.81
N PHE A 218 -10.57 8.07 22.76
CA PHE A 218 -10.52 9.53 22.69
C PHE A 218 -11.70 10.16 21.93
N GLY A 219 -12.76 9.38 21.69
CA GLY A 219 -14.03 9.85 21.12
C GLY A 219 -14.03 10.03 19.62
N LEU A 220 -13.11 9.40 18.90
CA LEU A 220 -13.09 9.42 17.43
C LEU A 220 -13.97 8.30 16.87
N ASP A 221 -14.63 8.59 15.76
CA ASP A 221 -15.39 7.62 15.00
C ASP A 221 -14.47 6.75 14.14
N ILE A 222 -14.83 5.47 14.03
CA ILE A 222 -14.15 4.51 13.15
C ILE A 222 -15.12 4.12 12.04
N LEU A 223 -14.75 4.43 10.82
CA LEU A 223 -15.48 3.93 9.65
C LEU A 223 -15.29 2.41 9.52
N PRO A 224 -16.33 1.67 9.10
CA PRO A 224 -16.26 0.21 8.99
C PRO A 224 -15.02 -0.24 8.21
N THR A 225 -14.24 -1.12 8.84
CA THR A 225 -13.02 -1.65 8.22
C THR A 225 -13.31 -2.91 7.44
N ARG A 226 -12.67 -3.08 6.29
CA ARG A 226 -12.68 -4.30 5.49
C ARG A 226 -11.35 -4.52 4.77
N ALA A 227 -11.09 -5.76 4.37
CA ALA A 227 -9.92 -6.10 3.59
C ALA A 227 -9.97 -5.41 2.22
N GLY A 228 -8.87 -4.80 1.81
CA GLY A 228 -8.68 -4.20 0.49
C GLY A 228 -7.43 -4.74 -0.19
N LEU A 229 -7.32 -4.58 -1.51
CA LEU A 229 -6.26 -5.19 -2.31
C LEU A 229 -6.09 -6.68 -1.94
N VAL A 230 -7.17 -7.42 -2.08
CA VAL A 230 -7.32 -8.79 -1.58
C VAL A 230 -7.83 -9.72 -2.68
N PRO A 231 -7.31 -10.97 -2.79
CA PRO A 231 -7.80 -11.95 -3.74
C PRO A 231 -9.27 -12.32 -3.50
N PHE A 232 -9.98 -12.60 -4.57
CA PHE A 232 -11.33 -13.16 -4.53
C PHE A 232 -11.33 -14.67 -4.36
N THR A 233 -12.29 -15.16 -3.59
CA THR A 233 -12.69 -16.58 -3.60
C THR A 233 -13.87 -16.78 -4.53
N LEU A 234 -13.93 -17.94 -5.17
CA LEU A 234 -14.98 -18.27 -6.15
C LEU A 234 -15.99 -19.25 -5.57
N GLN A 235 -17.19 -19.26 -6.14
CA GLN A 235 -18.19 -20.29 -5.88
C GLN A 235 -17.60 -21.68 -6.23
N PRO A 236 -17.98 -22.73 -5.48
CA PRO A 236 -17.35 -24.05 -5.59
C PRO A 236 -17.22 -24.57 -7.02
N GLU A 237 -18.29 -24.48 -7.81
CA GLU A 237 -18.32 -25.00 -9.18
C GLU A 237 -17.26 -24.30 -10.08
N LEU A 238 -17.25 -22.97 -10.09
CA LEU A 238 -16.29 -22.21 -10.91
C LEU A 238 -14.87 -22.36 -10.36
N LYS A 239 -14.72 -22.43 -9.03
CA LYS A 239 -13.42 -22.68 -8.39
C LYS A 239 -12.84 -24.02 -8.87
N ASP A 240 -13.62 -25.09 -8.86
CA ASP A 240 -13.15 -26.42 -9.25
C ASP A 240 -12.81 -26.50 -10.75
N GLN A 241 -13.55 -25.77 -11.59
CA GLN A 241 -13.26 -25.66 -13.02
C GLN A 241 -11.97 -24.89 -13.31
N LEU A 242 -11.66 -23.85 -12.53
CA LEU A 242 -10.48 -23.02 -12.73
C LEU A 242 -9.26 -23.50 -11.93
N ALA A 243 -9.41 -24.33 -10.90
CA ALA A 243 -8.32 -24.81 -10.06
C ALA A 243 -7.15 -25.42 -10.84
N PRO A 244 -7.37 -26.20 -11.92
CA PRO A 244 -6.29 -26.72 -12.78
C PRO A 244 -5.46 -25.63 -13.46
N LEU A 245 -5.97 -24.40 -13.55
CA LEU A 245 -5.31 -23.24 -14.15
C LEU A 245 -4.50 -22.42 -13.14
N SER A 246 -4.39 -22.87 -11.90
CA SER A 246 -3.62 -22.15 -10.88
C SER A 246 -2.21 -21.81 -11.38
N GLY A 247 -1.83 -20.52 -11.17
CA GLY A 247 -0.58 -19.95 -11.66
C GLY A 247 -0.65 -19.35 -13.08
N VAL A 248 -1.77 -19.51 -13.80
CA VAL A 248 -1.95 -18.88 -15.11
C VAL A 248 -2.34 -17.40 -14.91
N SER A 249 -1.64 -16.52 -15.61
CA SER A 249 -1.93 -15.09 -15.64
C SER A 249 -2.23 -14.62 -17.05
N CYS A 250 -3.18 -13.69 -17.19
CA CYS A 250 -3.49 -13.04 -18.47
C CYS A 250 -3.93 -11.58 -18.23
N PRO A 251 -3.60 -10.66 -19.15
CA PRO A 251 -4.09 -9.29 -19.09
C PRO A 251 -5.60 -9.27 -19.34
N VAL A 252 -6.31 -8.53 -18.49
CA VAL A 252 -7.77 -8.35 -18.59
C VAL A 252 -8.14 -6.90 -18.35
N ASP A 253 -9.39 -6.52 -18.62
CA ASP A 253 -10.01 -5.31 -18.07
C ASP A 253 -11.17 -5.77 -17.19
N VAL A 254 -11.09 -5.51 -15.88
CA VAL A 254 -12.13 -5.88 -14.92
C VAL A 254 -12.90 -4.66 -14.47
N GLN A 255 -14.22 -4.80 -14.40
CA GLN A 255 -15.12 -3.74 -13.99
C GLN A 255 -16.00 -4.17 -12.80
N CYS A 256 -16.19 -3.24 -11.86
CA CYS A 256 -17.20 -3.29 -10.81
C CYS A 256 -17.74 -1.89 -10.60
N HIS A 257 -19.06 -1.72 -10.66
CA HIS A 257 -19.71 -0.40 -10.68
C HIS A 257 -19.14 0.50 -11.80
N ASP A 258 -18.71 1.70 -11.46
CA ASP A 258 -18.08 2.67 -12.37
C ASP A 258 -16.56 2.58 -12.44
N GLN A 259 -15.96 1.63 -11.68
CA GLN A 259 -14.51 1.43 -11.63
C GLN A 259 -14.07 0.30 -12.53
N HIS A 260 -12.94 0.49 -13.19
CA HIS A 260 -12.32 -0.55 -14.01
C HIS A 260 -10.80 -0.51 -13.90
N PHE A 261 -10.16 -1.68 -14.03
CA PHE A 261 -8.70 -1.82 -14.00
C PHE A 261 -8.24 -2.78 -15.09
N ARG A 262 -7.35 -2.26 -15.95
CA ARG A 262 -6.76 -3.01 -17.04
C ARG A 262 -5.34 -3.45 -16.68
N GLU A 263 -5.24 -4.61 -16.07
CA GLU A 263 -4.02 -5.18 -15.52
C GLU A 263 -4.07 -6.73 -15.60
N PRO A 264 -2.97 -7.44 -15.28
CA PRO A 264 -3.01 -8.90 -15.22
C PRO A 264 -3.95 -9.44 -14.14
N MET A 265 -4.74 -10.45 -14.52
CA MET A 265 -5.44 -11.35 -13.61
C MET A 265 -4.61 -12.62 -13.41
N LEU A 266 -4.63 -13.19 -12.22
CA LEU A 266 -3.98 -14.45 -11.87
C LEU A 266 -5.01 -15.45 -11.33
N VAL A 267 -5.06 -16.62 -11.91
CA VAL A 267 -5.85 -17.73 -11.35
C VAL A 267 -5.06 -18.39 -10.21
N THR A 268 -5.72 -18.61 -9.08
CA THR A 268 -5.17 -19.32 -7.92
C THR A 268 -6.02 -20.55 -7.60
N HIS A 269 -5.52 -21.40 -6.72
CA HIS A 269 -6.28 -22.57 -6.22
C HIS A 269 -7.52 -22.19 -5.40
N ARG A 270 -7.69 -20.94 -5.00
CA ARG A 270 -8.84 -20.43 -4.24
C ARG A 270 -9.78 -19.56 -5.07
N GLY A 271 -9.29 -18.99 -6.16
CA GLY A 271 -10.05 -18.07 -6.97
C GLY A 271 -9.21 -17.21 -7.88
N LEU A 272 -9.41 -15.90 -7.82
CA LEU A 272 -8.76 -14.93 -8.69
C LEU A 272 -7.97 -13.90 -7.88
N SER A 273 -6.76 -13.64 -8.33
CA SER A 273 -5.81 -12.68 -7.77
C SER A 273 -5.14 -11.90 -8.92
N GLY A 274 -3.99 -11.34 -8.66
CA GLY A 274 -3.25 -10.49 -9.58
C GLY A 274 -3.68 -9.03 -9.51
N PRO A 275 -2.92 -8.11 -10.10
CA PRO A 275 -3.14 -6.68 -9.95
C PRO A 275 -4.57 -6.23 -10.25
N ALA A 276 -5.18 -6.70 -11.35
CA ALA A 276 -6.55 -6.33 -11.71
C ALA A 276 -7.56 -6.71 -10.61
N MET A 277 -7.46 -7.93 -10.09
CA MET A 277 -8.37 -8.42 -9.05
C MET A 277 -8.14 -7.74 -7.70
N LEU A 278 -6.89 -7.51 -7.32
CA LEU A 278 -6.55 -6.78 -6.10
C LEU A 278 -7.10 -5.36 -6.14
N GLN A 279 -6.90 -4.64 -7.23
CA GLN A 279 -7.42 -3.27 -7.41
C GLN A 279 -8.94 -3.21 -7.28
N ILE A 280 -9.65 -4.04 -8.05
CA ILE A 280 -11.12 -3.99 -8.08
C ILE A 280 -11.76 -4.47 -6.77
N SER A 281 -11.05 -5.28 -5.97
CA SER A 281 -11.55 -5.77 -4.68
C SER A 281 -11.83 -4.63 -3.69
N SER A 282 -11.15 -3.51 -3.83
CA SER A 282 -11.36 -2.33 -2.99
C SER A 282 -12.69 -1.62 -3.28
N PHE A 283 -13.33 -1.91 -4.41
CA PHE A 283 -14.60 -1.33 -4.86
C PHE A 283 -15.75 -2.33 -4.87
N TRP A 284 -15.46 -3.61 -4.67
CA TRP A 284 -16.44 -4.69 -4.62
C TRP A 284 -17.07 -4.84 -3.25
N GLU A 285 -18.38 -5.05 -3.22
CA GLU A 285 -19.11 -5.39 -2.01
C GLU A 285 -19.73 -6.79 -2.10
N PRO A 286 -19.97 -7.47 -0.95
CA PRO A 286 -20.56 -8.80 -0.94
C PRO A 286 -21.90 -8.83 -1.70
N GLY A 287 -21.95 -9.64 -2.75
CA GLY A 287 -23.11 -9.76 -3.62
C GLY A 287 -22.96 -9.13 -4.99
N ASP A 288 -21.97 -8.28 -5.19
CA ASP A 288 -21.68 -7.70 -6.50
C ASP A 288 -21.11 -8.72 -7.48
N SER A 289 -21.35 -8.47 -8.76
CA SER A 289 -20.72 -9.18 -9.87
C SER A 289 -19.55 -8.38 -10.44
N LEU A 290 -18.55 -9.07 -10.94
CA LEU A 290 -17.46 -8.51 -11.74
C LEU A 290 -17.74 -8.78 -13.20
N ALA A 291 -17.50 -7.81 -14.08
CA ALA A 291 -17.44 -7.99 -15.53
C ALA A 291 -15.98 -8.01 -15.97
N ILE A 292 -15.55 -9.05 -16.66
CA ILE A 292 -14.16 -9.21 -17.07
C ILE A 292 -14.10 -9.28 -18.60
N ASP A 293 -13.44 -8.30 -19.20
CA ASP A 293 -13.02 -8.38 -20.60
C ASP A 293 -11.70 -9.17 -20.66
N LEU A 294 -11.78 -10.37 -21.24
CA LEU A 294 -10.63 -11.27 -21.37
C LEU A 294 -9.71 -10.90 -22.51
N LEU A 295 -10.16 -10.08 -23.44
CA LEU A 295 -9.43 -9.70 -24.67
C LEU A 295 -9.51 -8.19 -24.95
N PRO A 296 -9.10 -7.33 -23.98
CA PRO A 296 -9.34 -5.89 -24.07
C PRO A 296 -8.56 -5.18 -25.18
N ALA A 297 -7.66 -5.86 -25.86
CA ALA A 297 -6.92 -5.36 -27.02
C ALA A 297 -7.49 -5.80 -28.37
N CYS A 298 -8.53 -6.66 -28.37
CA CYS A 298 -9.04 -7.30 -29.58
C CYS A 298 -10.40 -6.73 -30.01
N ARG A 299 -10.66 -6.74 -31.32
CA ARG A 299 -11.98 -6.52 -31.89
C ARG A 299 -12.65 -7.86 -32.12
N ILE A 300 -13.00 -8.55 -31.05
CA ILE A 300 -13.38 -9.96 -31.04
C ILE A 300 -14.39 -10.32 -32.13
N LYS A 301 -15.48 -9.57 -32.23
CA LYS A 301 -16.52 -9.78 -33.26
C LYS A 301 -15.95 -9.69 -34.68
N ASP A 302 -15.23 -8.60 -34.96
CA ASP A 302 -14.68 -8.35 -36.30
C ASP A 302 -13.62 -9.38 -36.65
N ASP A 303 -12.77 -9.74 -35.69
CA ASP A 303 -11.72 -10.74 -35.84
C ASP A 303 -12.30 -12.12 -36.15
N LEU A 304 -13.33 -12.57 -35.43
CA LEU A 304 -13.99 -13.84 -35.64
C LEU A 304 -14.75 -13.86 -36.97
N LEU A 305 -15.43 -12.80 -37.36
CA LEU A 305 -16.09 -12.67 -38.65
C LEU A 305 -15.09 -12.75 -39.82
N ASN A 306 -13.95 -12.08 -39.69
CA ASN A 306 -12.87 -12.14 -40.66
C ASN A 306 -12.23 -13.53 -40.72
N LEU A 307 -11.97 -14.14 -39.57
CA LEU A 307 -11.41 -15.49 -39.48
C LEU A 307 -12.33 -16.53 -40.11
N ARG A 308 -13.65 -16.41 -39.89
CA ARG A 308 -14.65 -17.25 -40.55
C ARG A 308 -14.60 -17.17 -42.08
N LYS A 309 -14.37 -15.98 -42.63
CA LYS A 309 -14.26 -15.75 -44.09
C LYS A 309 -12.95 -16.30 -44.65
N THR A 310 -11.84 -16.08 -43.95
CA THR A 310 -10.49 -16.39 -44.44
C THR A 310 -10.04 -17.83 -44.11
N ARG A 311 -10.50 -18.35 -42.98
CA ARG A 311 -10.16 -19.71 -42.47
C ARG A 311 -11.40 -20.38 -41.87
N PRO A 312 -12.41 -20.78 -42.67
CA PRO A 312 -13.70 -21.26 -42.18
C PRO A 312 -13.62 -22.50 -41.30
N GLN A 313 -12.56 -23.31 -41.44
CA GLN A 313 -12.30 -24.51 -40.63
C GLN A 313 -11.66 -24.17 -39.26
N SER A 314 -11.24 -22.93 -39.01
CA SER A 314 -10.71 -22.53 -37.74
C SER A 314 -11.81 -22.57 -36.64
N THR A 315 -11.39 -22.74 -35.39
CA THR A 315 -12.30 -22.83 -34.24
C THR A 315 -12.13 -21.60 -33.33
N ILE A 316 -13.09 -21.37 -32.43
CA ILE A 316 -12.95 -20.35 -31.37
C ILE A 316 -11.73 -20.65 -30.51
N ALA A 317 -11.50 -21.93 -30.16
CA ALA A 317 -10.30 -22.33 -29.41
C ALA A 317 -8.99 -21.90 -30.10
N ASN A 318 -8.94 -22.02 -31.44
CA ASN A 318 -7.76 -21.57 -32.21
C ASN A 318 -7.56 -20.05 -32.13
N TYR A 319 -8.65 -19.27 -32.14
CA TYR A 319 -8.59 -17.82 -31.95
C TYR A 319 -8.11 -17.49 -30.56
N LEU A 320 -8.69 -18.08 -29.52
CA LEU A 320 -8.33 -17.80 -28.12
C LEU A 320 -6.85 -18.12 -27.83
N THR A 321 -6.31 -19.22 -28.37
CA THR A 321 -4.90 -19.59 -28.14
C THR A 321 -3.88 -18.63 -28.76
N GLN A 322 -4.31 -17.74 -29.67
CA GLN A 322 -3.45 -16.69 -30.21
C GLN A 322 -3.33 -15.48 -29.27
N HIS A 323 -4.29 -15.31 -28.36
CA HIS A 323 -4.40 -14.12 -27.50
C HIS A 323 -4.26 -14.42 -26.00
N LEU A 324 -4.59 -15.64 -25.58
CA LEU A 324 -4.58 -16.08 -24.19
C LEU A 324 -3.58 -17.23 -23.98
N PRO A 325 -3.08 -17.41 -22.75
CA PRO A 325 -2.30 -18.61 -22.41
C PRO A 325 -3.05 -19.88 -22.80
N LYS A 326 -2.38 -20.78 -23.51
CA LYS A 326 -3.01 -21.97 -24.12
C LYS A 326 -3.90 -22.77 -23.16
N ARG A 327 -3.41 -22.99 -21.94
CA ARG A 327 -4.18 -23.72 -20.90
C ARG A 327 -5.48 -23.00 -20.55
N PHE A 328 -5.43 -21.68 -20.39
CA PHE A 328 -6.61 -20.86 -20.09
C PHE A 328 -7.59 -20.86 -21.27
N ALA A 329 -7.09 -20.61 -22.48
CA ALA A 329 -7.90 -20.60 -23.70
C ALA A 329 -8.68 -21.92 -23.90
N GLN A 330 -8.02 -23.06 -23.72
CA GLN A 330 -8.64 -24.38 -23.84
C GLN A 330 -9.71 -24.62 -22.78
N ALA A 331 -9.38 -24.36 -21.48
CA ALA A 331 -10.32 -24.57 -20.39
C ALA A 331 -11.51 -23.61 -20.48
N PHE A 332 -11.30 -22.35 -20.88
CA PHE A 332 -12.39 -21.39 -21.05
C PHE A 332 -13.31 -21.78 -22.23
N ASN A 333 -12.74 -22.24 -23.34
CA ASN A 333 -13.51 -22.73 -24.47
C ASN A 333 -14.37 -23.95 -24.09
N GLU A 334 -13.83 -24.90 -23.32
CA GLU A 334 -14.56 -26.03 -22.76
C GLU A 334 -15.67 -25.61 -21.80
N LEU A 335 -15.37 -24.66 -20.90
CA LEU A 335 -16.34 -24.09 -19.94
C LEU A 335 -17.55 -23.50 -20.67
N GLN A 336 -17.33 -22.85 -21.81
CA GLN A 336 -18.39 -22.23 -22.61
C GLN A 336 -19.06 -23.19 -23.58
N GLY A 337 -18.52 -24.41 -23.75
CA GLY A 337 -19.07 -25.44 -24.65
C GLY A 337 -18.97 -25.07 -26.13
N TRP A 338 -18.00 -24.21 -26.52
CA TRP A 338 -17.83 -23.84 -27.93
C TRP A 338 -17.14 -24.96 -28.72
N THR A 339 -17.83 -25.46 -29.72
CA THR A 339 -17.36 -26.62 -30.51
C THR A 339 -17.53 -26.38 -32.01
N GLY A 340 -16.70 -27.07 -32.79
CA GLY A 340 -16.77 -27.06 -34.25
C GLY A 340 -16.14 -25.84 -34.92
N PRO A 341 -16.08 -25.87 -36.27
CA PRO A 341 -15.46 -24.82 -37.07
C PRO A 341 -16.33 -23.56 -37.18
N LEU A 342 -15.71 -22.44 -37.37
CA LEU A 342 -16.37 -21.13 -37.46
C LEU A 342 -17.40 -21.02 -38.59
N GLN A 343 -17.25 -21.78 -39.67
CA GLN A 343 -18.24 -21.83 -40.73
C GLN A 343 -19.65 -22.22 -40.25
N GLY A 344 -19.74 -22.97 -39.16
CA GLY A 344 -21.03 -23.41 -38.58
C GLY A 344 -21.69 -22.36 -37.71
N TYR A 345 -20.98 -21.28 -37.36
CA TYR A 345 -21.50 -20.20 -36.50
C TYR A 345 -22.23 -19.14 -37.31
N LYS A 346 -23.43 -18.77 -36.88
CA LYS A 346 -24.17 -17.62 -37.43
C LYS A 346 -23.54 -16.30 -36.89
N ASN A 347 -23.93 -15.17 -37.47
CA ASN A 347 -23.49 -13.88 -36.98
C ASN A 347 -23.91 -13.64 -35.51
N SER A 348 -25.13 -14.03 -35.14
CA SER A 348 -25.65 -13.98 -33.78
C SER A 348 -24.82 -14.80 -32.80
N ASP A 349 -24.32 -15.97 -33.20
CA ASP A 349 -23.51 -16.85 -32.36
C ASP A 349 -22.15 -16.23 -32.13
N ILE A 350 -21.55 -15.60 -33.16
CA ILE A 350 -20.29 -14.86 -33.04
C ILE A 350 -20.45 -13.62 -32.15
N GLU A 351 -21.60 -12.92 -32.23
CA GLU A 351 -21.91 -11.83 -31.33
C GLU A 351 -21.99 -12.26 -29.87
N GLN A 352 -22.63 -13.39 -29.59
CA GLN A 352 -22.70 -13.98 -28.26
C GLN A 352 -21.30 -14.39 -27.74
N VAL A 353 -20.47 -15.00 -28.58
CA VAL A 353 -19.09 -15.32 -28.21
C VAL A 353 -18.31 -14.05 -27.86
N ALA A 354 -18.44 -13.01 -28.69
CA ALA A 354 -17.77 -11.74 -28.45
C ALA A 354 -18.24 -11.06 -27.16
N ASP A 355 -19.54 -11.12 -26.86
CA ASP A 355 -20.11 -10.59 -25.66
C ASP A 355 -19.60 -11.34 -24.41
N VAL A 356 -19.60 -12.66 -24.42
CA VAL A 356 -19.06 -13.46 -23.32
C VAL A 356 -17.58 -13.18 -23.08
N LEU A 357 -16.79 -13.04 -24.12
CA LEU A 357 -15.34 -12.76 -23.98
C LEU A 357 -15.05 -11.33 -23.52
N GLY A 358 -15.87 -10.37 -23.95
CA GLY A 358 -15.76 -8.97 -23.55
C GLY A 358 -16.40 -8.64 -22.20
N HIS A 359 -17.31 -9.50 -21.71
CA HIS A 359 -18.08 -9.25 -20.48
C HIS A 359 -18.31 -10.53 -19.68
N TRP A 360 -17.27 -11.33 -19.48
CA TRP A 360 -17.38 -12.51 -18.64
C TRP A 360 -17.79 -12.13 -17.22
N SER A 361 -19.04 -12.41 -16.89
CA SER A 361 -19.62 -12.06 -15.59
C SER A 361 -19.36 -13.16 -14.58
N ILE A 362 -18.76 -12.79 -13.44
CA ILE A 362 -18.58 -13.69 -12.32
C ILE A 362 -19.11 -13.02 -11.04
N LYS A 363 -19.67 -13.84 -10.16
CA LYS A 363 -20.06 -13.42 -8.80
C LYS A 363 -19.13 -14.10 -7.81
N PRO A 364 -18.15 -13.38 -7.23
CA PRO A 364 -17.27 -13.93 -6.22
C PRO A 364 -18.05 -14.48 -5.02
N ALA A 365 -17.55 -15.56 -4.40
CA ALA A 365 -18.10 -16.04 -3.14
C ALA A 365 -17.74 -15.12 -1.96
N GLY A 366 -16.63 -14.40 -2.08
CA GLY A 366 -16.09 -13.50 -1.09
C GLY A 366 -14.66 -13.12 -1.44
N THR A 367 -13.91 -12.67 -0.43
CA THR A 367 -12.47 -12.43 -0.51
C THR A 367 -11.72 -13.33 0.46
N GLU A 368 -10.39 -13.40 0.34
CA GLU A 368 -9.56 -14.15 1.29
C GLU A 368 -9.43 -13.44 2.66
N GLY A 369 -10.00 -12.25 2.81
CA GLY A 369 -10.02 -11.48 4.05
C GLY A 369 -8.64 -10.92 4.43
N TYR A 370 -8.51 -10.45 5.66
CA TYR A 370 -7.29 -9.80 6.16
C TYR A 370 -6.03 -10.66 6.10
N ARG A 371 -6.17 -11.96 6.05
CA ARG A 371 -5.02 -12.87 6.02
C ARG A 371 -4.09 -12.62 4.85
N THR A 372 -4.63 -12.26 3.70
CA THR A 372 -3.88 -12.03 2.45
C THR A 372 -4.08 -10.63 1.88
N ALA A 373 -4.94 -9.81 2.49
CA ALA A 373 -5.15 -8.44 2.08
C ALA A 373 -3.87 -7.62 2.24
N GLU A 374 -3.55 -6.78 1.25
CA GLU A 374 -2.41 -5.88 1.38
C GLU A 374 -2.72 -4.69 2.28
N VAL A 375 -3.98 -4.24 2.29
CA VAL A 375 -4.43 -3.05 3.02
C VAL A 375 -5.76 -3.27 3.74
N THR A 376 -6.07 -2.34 4.64
CA THR A 376 -7.36 -2.19 5.31
C THR A 376 -8.05 -0.95 4.79
N LEU A 377 -9.27 -1.10 4.27
CA LEU A 377 -10.16 0.01 3.93
C LEU A 377 -10.90 0.47 5.18
N GLY A 378 -11.32 1.74 5.21
CA GLY A 378 -11.92 2.34 6.39
C GLY A 378 -10.86 2.71 7.45
N GLY A 379 -11.28 2.88 8.68
CA GLY A 379 -10.42 3.27 9.80
C GLY A 379 -10.86 4.56 10.46
N VAL A 380 -9.95 5.27 11.12
CA VAL A 380 -10.25 6.52 11.81
C VAL A 380 -10.83 7.55 10.84
N ASP A 381 -12.00 8.10 11.18
CA ASP A 381 -12.67 9.10 10.34
C ASP A 381 -11.84 10.38 10.23
N THR A 382 -11.39 10.68 9.03
CA THR A 382 -10.50 11.83 8.76
C THR A 382 -11.18 13.19 8.88
N ARG A 383 -12.51 13.23 8.95
CA ARG A 383 -13.26 14.48 9.23
C ARG A 383 -12.96 15.06 10.59
N GLN A 384 -12.49 14.24 11.52
CA GLN A 384 -12.11 14.63 12.89
C GLN A 384 -10.63 14.97 13.02
N LEU A 385 -9.87 14.90 11.92
CA LEU A 385 -8.44 15.14 11.86
C LEU A 385 -8.09 16.34 10.99
N SER A 386 -7.02 17.04 11.37
CA SER A 386 -6.46 18.11 10.54
C SER A 386 -5.75 17.54 9.31
N SER A 387 -6.16 17.92 8.13
CA SER A 387 -5.49 17.54 6.86
C SER A 387 -4.08 18.12 6.71
N LYS A 388 -3.73 19.12 7.52
CA LYS A 388 -2.40 19.75 7.49
C LYS A 388 -1.42 19.07 8.44
N THR A 389 -1.89 18.71 9.64
CA THR A 389 -1.01 18.25 10.73
C THR A 389 -1.24 16.80 11.11
N MET A 390 -2.31 16.17 10.66
CA MET A 390 -2.76 14.84 11.08
C MET A 390 -3.23 14.79 12.56
N ALA A 391 -3.29 15.94 13.23
CA ALA A 391 -3.76 16.03 14.62
C ALA A 391 -5.28 15.89 14.70
N VAL A 392 -5.76 15.34 15.81
CA VAL A 392 -7.18 15.37 16.18
C VAL A 392 -7.61 16.83 16.41
N LEU A 393 -8.69 17.28 15.78
CA LEU A 393 -9.13 18.67 15.81
C LEU A 393 -9.40 19.18 17.21
N GLU A 394 -10.02 18.35 18.07
CA GLU A 394 -10.34 18.69 19.45
C GLU A 394 -9.20 18.36 20.45
N LYS A 395 -8.17 17.64 20.01
CA LYS A 395 -7.00 17.23 20.79
C LYS A 395 -5.72 17.43 19.98
N PRO A 396 -5.20 18.68 19.88
CA PRO A 396 -4.13 19.01 18.94
C PRO A 396 -2.80 18.28 19.15
N ASN A 397 -2.61 17.63 20.28
CA ASN A 397 -1.39 16.87 20.62
C ASN A 397 -1.57 15.35 20.42
N LEU A 398 -2.70 14.91 19.86
CA LEU A 398 -2.96 13.53 19.47
C LEU A 398 -3.02 13.42 17.94
N TYR A 399 -2.26 12.51 17.38
CA TYR A 399 -2.11 12.35 15.93
C TYR A 399 -2.39 10.93 15.50
N PHE A 400 -2.98 10.78 14.31
CA PHE A 400 -3.17 9.48 13.65
C PHE A 400 -2.61 9.55 12.23
N ILE A 401 -1.71 8.62 11.87
CA ILE A 401 -1.00 8.63 10.58
C ILE A 401 -0.91 7.24 9.94
N GLY A 402 -0.68 7.21 8.65
CA GLY A 402 -0.58 5.98 7.87
C GLY A 402 -1.93 5.29 7.68
N GLU A 403 -1.91 3.98 7.65
CA GLU A 403 -3.06 3.14 7.29
C GLU A 403 -4.15 3.06 8.37
N VAL A 404 -3.89 3.51 9.60
CA VAL A 404 -4.90 3.52 10.67
C VAL A 404 -6.04 4.50 10.39
N VAL A 405 -5.80 5.53 9.57
CA VAL A 405 -6.84 6.47 9.13
C VAL A 405 -7.50 6.01 7.83
N ASP A 406 -8.72 6.50 7.58
CA ASP A 406 -9.49 6.21 6.37
C ASP A 406 -8.89 6.90 5.14
N VAL A 407 -7.71 6.45 4.72
CA VAL A 407 -7.04 6.78 3.46
C VAL A 407 -6.36 5.53 2.94
N THR A 408 -6.82 5.01 1.81
CA THR A 408 -6.31 3.78 1.22
C THR A 408 -5.93 4.00 -0.23
N GLY A 409 -4.67 3.77 -0.57
CA GLY A 409 -4.15 3.91 -1.93
C GLY A 409 -4.47 2.69 -2.81
N HIS A 410 -4.50 2.93 -4.12
CA HIS A 410 -4.44 1.87 -5.11
C HIS A 410 -3.17 1.02 -4.93
N LEU A 411 -3.15 -0.17 -5.56
CA LEU A 411 -1.94 -0.99 -5.67
C LEU A 411 -0.86 -0.23 -6.46
N GLY A 412 0.41 -0.37 -6.05
CA GLY A 412 1.52 0.16 -6.83
C GLY A 412 2.34 1.26 -6.15
N GLY A 413 2.51 1.22 -4.84
CA GLY A 413 3.38 2.14 -4.07
C GLY A 413 2.65 3.34 -3.46
N HIS A 414 1.38 3.53 -3.77
CA HIS A 414 0.58 4.66 -3.27
C HIS A 414 0.40 4.61 -1.73
N ASN A 415 0.21 3.43 -1.14
CA ASN A 415 0.03 3.30 0.32
C ASN A 415 1.31 3.66 1.08
N PHE A 416 2.48 3.36 0.54
CA PHE A 416 3.73 3.84 1.12
C PHE A 416 3.87 5.34 0.96
N GLN A 417 3.51 5.90 -0.19
CA GLN A 417 3.54 7.35 -0.37
C GLN A 417 2.66 8.07 0.66
N TRP A 418 1.48 7.53 0.96
CA TRP A 418 0.64 8.05 2.04
C TRP A 418 1.31 7.93 3.41
N ALA A 419 1.95 6.79 3.70
CA ALA A 419 2.68 6.61 4.95
C ALA A 419 3.79 7.65 5.12
N TRP A 420 4.56 7.93 4.07
CA TRP A 420 5.60 8.95 4.07
C TRP A 420 5.00 10.35 4.28
N ALA A 421 4.03 10.72 3.47
CA ALA A 421 3.43 12.05 3.49
C ALA A 421 2.73 12.36 4.83
N SER A 422 1.95 11.43 5.38
CA SER A 422 1.29 11.59 6.67
C SER A 422 2.28 11.60 7.82
N GLY A 423 3.34 10.77 7.75
CA GLY A 423 4.43 10.75 8.72
C GLY A 423 5.17 12.08 8.79
N VAL A 424 5.53 12.65 7.64
CA VAL A 424 6.16 13.98 7.56
C VAL A 424 5.22 15.08 8.07
N ALA A 425 3.93 15.02 7.72
CA ALA A 425 2.96 16.02 8.18
C ALA A 425 2.83 16.04 9.69
N ALA A 426 2.72 14.90 10.35
CA ALA A 426 2.68 14.79 11.80
C ALA A 426 4.03 15.16 12.43
N GLY A 427 5.14 14.65 11.90
CA GLY A 427 6.48 14.93 12.41
C GLY A 427 6.83 16.43 12.41
N ASN A 428 6.30 17.19 11.46
CA ASN A 428 6.46 18.65 11.41
C ASN A 428 5.61 19.41 12.45
N SER A 429 4.71 18.75 13.15
CA SER A 429 3.72 19.40 14.03
C SER A 429 3.76 18.88 15.48
N ALA A 430 4.10 17.60 15.66
CA ALA A 430 4.12 16.92 16.97
C ALA A 430 5.25 17.38 17.89
#